data_af84cc5ac06e4dfa058bfc1bc997ac3d
#
_entry.id   af84cc5ac06e4dfa058bfc1bc997ac3d
#
_cell.length_a   1.000
_cell.length_b   1.000
_cell.length_c   1.000
_cell.angle_alpha   90.00
_cell.angle_beta   90.00
_cell.angle_gamma   90.00
#
_symmetry.space_group_name_H-M   'P 1'
#
loop_
_entity.id
_entity.type
_entity.pdbx_description
1 polymer ?
#
loop_
_entity_poly.entity_id
_entity_poly.type
_entity_poly.pdbx_seq_one_letter_code
_entity_poly.pdbx_strand_id
1 'polypeptide(L)'
;MILLIILTLGLVFIKAVWIWTELHFSKERFNFQMFKTNGVEAAIVILQILAAIFTPLPKTQFNGILVVAGVLMYIVGFVLAFWSRSVMSKSWGVPGVHNKTKQSKLVTTGPFSFSRNPIYVAFTLLYFGYAAAIQSWLIILRIPLAIYFYKSAVREEVNLEKIFGKEYVSYKKRVPRFF
;
A
#
# COMPACT_ATOMS: atom_id res chain seq x y z
N MET A 1 7.70 -15.10 17.74
CA MET A 1 6.77 -15.99 17.03
C MET A 1 5.37 -15.39 16.92
N ILE A 2 4.69 -15.10 18.05
CA ILE A 2 3.30 -14.56 18.03
C ILE A 2 3.17 -13.28 17.21
N LEU A 3 4.07 -12.30 17.40
CA LEU A 3 4.06 -11.04 16.62
C LEU A 3 4.14 -11.30 15.10
N LEU A 4 5.03 -12.18 14.66
CA LEU A 4 5.16 -12.57 13.24
C LEU A 4 3.82 -13.10 12.71
N ILE A 5 3.16 -13.98 13.44
CA ILE A 5 1.87 -14.56 13.04
C ILE A 5 0.81 -13.48 12.93
N ILE A 6 0.67 -12.61 13.94
CA ILE A 6 -0.34 -11.55 13.96
C ILE A 6 -0.16 -10.59 12.78
N LEU A 7 1.07 -10.10 12.54
CA LEU A 7 1.34 -9.18 11.46
C LEU A 7 1.14 -9.83 10.09
N THR A 8 1.51 -11.11 9.93
CA THR A 8 1.29 -11.86 8.69
C THR A 8 -0.19 -12.06 8.42
N LEU A 9 -0.97 -12.45 9.43
CA LEU A 9 -2.43 -12.56 9.32
C LEU A 9 -3.08 -11.23 8.93
N GLY A 10 -2.61 -10.12 9.48
CA GLY A 10 -3.07 -8.79 9.08
C GLY A 10 -2.76 -8.45 7.63
N LEU A 11 -1.57 -8.83 7.10
CA LEU A 11 -1.26 -8.69 5.67
C LEU A 11 -2.18 -9.55 4.79
N VAL A 12 -2.41 -10.80 5.18
CA VAL A 12 -3.32 -11.69 4.47
C VAL A 12 -4.74 -11.12 4.47
N PHE A 13 -5.20 -10.62 5.62
CA PHE A 13 -6.52 -10.03 5.77
C PHE A 13 -6.71 -8.81 4.86
N ILE A 14 -5.77 -7.84 4.89
CA ILE A 14 -5.89 -6.65 4.03
C ILE A 14 -5.89 -7.04 2.56
N LYS A 15 -5.07 -8.01 2.15
CA LYS A 15 -5.06 -8.51 0.77
C LYS A 15 -6.37 -9.21 0.40
N ALA A 16 -6.89 -10.05 1.27
CA ALA A 16 -8.19 -10.71 1.07
C ALA A 16 -9.32 -9.69 0.86
N VAL A 17 -9.37 -8.65 1.71
CA VAL A 17 -10.35 -7.57 1.57
C VAL A 17 -10.17 -6.83 0.23
N TRP A 18 -8.92 -6.54 -0.18
CA TRP A 18 -8.66 -5.88 -1.47
C TRP A 18 -9.09 -6.73 -2.66
N ILE A 19 -8.74 -8.01 -2.68
CA ILE A 19 -9.13 -8.94 -3.73
C ILE A 19 -10.66 -9.10 -3.77
N TRP A 20 -11.28 -9.29 -2.60
CA TRP A 20 -12.73 -9.43 -2.50
C TRP A 20 -13.46 -8.18 -3.03
N THR A 21 -13.03 -6.98 -2.62
CA THR A 21 -13.64 -5.74 -3.09
C THR A 21 -13.45 -5.53 -4.59
N GLU A 22 -12.31 -5.93 -5.14
CA GLU A 22 -12.06 -5.86 -6.58
C GLU A 22 -12.97 -6.81 -7.36
N LEU A 23 -13.09 -8.05 -6.92
CA LEU A 23 -13.97 -9.03 -7.56
C LEU A 23 -15.46 -8.65 -7.48
N HIS A 24 -15.87 -7.99 -6.38
CA HIS A 24 -17.27 -7.64 -6.14
C HIS A 24 -17.71 -6.35 -6.81
N PHE A 25 -16.83 -5.34 -6.84
CA PHE A 25 -17.14 -4.00 -7.37
C PHE A 25 -16.56 -3.74 -8.76
N SER A 26 -15.61 -4.55 -9.22
CA SER A 26 -15.06 -4.48 -10.56
C SER A 26 -15.86 -5.41 -11.49
N LYS A 27 -16.49 -4.83 -12.51
CA LYS A 27 -17.10 -5.63 -13.60
C LYS A 27 -16.04 -6.26 -14.51
N GLU A 28 -14.76 -5.97 -14.28
CA GLU A 28 -13.67 -6.54 -15.04
C GLU A 28 -13.26 -7.87 -14.46
N ARG A 29 -13.29 -8.89 -15.32
CA ARG A 29 -12.77 -10.22 -15.02
C ARG A 29 -11.28 -10.13 -14.65
N PHE A 30 -10.87 -11.05 -13.80
CA PHE A 30 -9.52 -11.35 -13.35
C PHE A 30 -8.41 -10.80 -14.28
N ASN A 31 -7.66 -9.79 -13.79
CA ASN A 31 -6.58 -9.17 -14.57
C ASN A 31 -5.26 -9.88 -14.24
N PHE A 32 -4.59 -10.43 -15.25
CA PHE A 32 -3.29 -11.10 -15.11
C PHE A 32 -2.22 -10.23 -14.42
N GLN A 33 -2.24 -8.91 -14.65
CA GLN A 33 -1.35 -7.97 -13.99
C GLN A 33 -1.54 -7.96 -12.47
N MET A 34 -2.80 -8.00 -12.01
CA MET A 34 -3.15 -8.07 -10.59
C MET A 34 -2.64 -9.37 -9.96
N PHE A 35 -2.79 -10.49 -10.65
CA PHE A 35 -2.26 -11.78 -10.20
C PHE A 35 -0.73 -11.75 -10.09
N LYS A 36 -0.04 -11.24 -11.10
CA LYS A 36 1.42 -11.10 -11.10
C LYS A 36 1.92 -10.23 -9.95
N THR A 37 1.31 -9.07 -9.72
CA THR A 37 1.71 -8.15 -8.64
C THR A 37 1.49 -8.78 -7.27
N ASN A 38 0.32 -9.37 -7.02
CA ASN A 38 0.04 -10.06 -5.75
C ASN A 38 0.94 -11.28 -5.52
N GLY A 39 1.27 -12.03 -6.57
CA GLY A 39 2.20 -13.16 -6.50
C GLY A 39 3.63 -12.74 -6.12
N VAL A 40 4.14 -11.67 -6.71
CA VAL A 40 5.46 -11.10 -6.35
C VAL A 40 5.47 -10.62 -4.90
N GLU A 41 4.44 -9.91 -4.46
CA GLU A 41 4.34 -9.47 -3.07
C GLU A 41 4.27 -10.63 -2.09
N ALA A 42 3.49 -11.67 -2.39
CA ALA A 42 3.41 -12.87 -1.58
C ALA A 42 4.77 -13.58 -1.49
N ALA A 43 5.48 -13.72 -2.60
CA ALA A 43 6.82 -14.30 -2.62
C ALA A 43 7.80 -13.49 -1.74
N ILE A 44 7.76 -12.15 -1.81
CA ILE A 44 8.62 -11.32 -0.95
C ILE A 44 8.27 -11.51 0.53
N VAL A 45 6.97 -11.59 0.89
CA VAL A 45 6.55 -11.85 2.28
C VAL A 45 7.06 -13.20 2.76
N ILE A 46 6.91 -14.26 1.95
CA ILE A 46 7.42 -15.61 2.28
C ILE A 46 8.93 -15.58 2.49
N LEU A 47 9.68 -14.97 1.58
CA LEU A 47 11.15 -14.84 1.70
C LEU A 47 11.54 -14.08 2.97
N GLN A 48 10.82 -13.02 3.34
CA GLN A 48 11.08 -12.27 4.56
C GLN A 48 10.79 -13.09 5.83
N ILE A 49 9.74 -13.91 5.82
CA ILE A 49 9.43 -14.83 6.92
C ILE A 49 10.55 -15.87 7.06
N LEU A 50 10.96 -16.49 5.95
CA LEU A 50 12.04 -17.45 5.95
C LEU A 50 13.35 -16.82 6.45
N ALA A 51 13.69 -15.62 5.97
CA ALA A 51 14.87 -14.91 6.44
C ALA A 51 14.81 -14.57 7.94
N ALA A 52 13.66 -14.15 8.44
CA ALA A 52 13.50 -13.86 9.87
C ALA A 52 13.65 -15.10 10.76
N ILE A 53 13.30 -16.29 10.25
CA ILE A 53 13.41 -17.56 10.98
C ILE A 53 14.82 -18.16 10.85
N PHE A 54 15.36 -18.23 9.64
CA PHE A 54 16.60 -18.98 9.38
C PHE A 54 17.87 -18.12 9.41
N THR A 55 17.74 -16.81 9.14
CA THR A 55 18.85 -15.83 9.14
C THR A 55 18.44 -14.57 9.89
N PRO A 56 18.13 -14.65 11.20
CA PRO A 56 17.68 -13.49 11.95
C PRO A 56 18.80 -12.43 12.02
N LEU A 57 18.40 -11.16 12.11
CA LEU A 57 19.34 -10.08 12.38
C LEU A 57 20.09 -10.31 13.69
N PRO A 58 21.38 -9.91 13.77
CA PRO A 58 22.12 -9.95 15.02
C PRO A 58 21.38 -9.17 16.11
N LYS A 59 21.38 -9.72 17.33
CA LYS A 59 20.77 -9.04 18.48
C LYS A 59 21.62 -7.84 18.87
N THR A 60 21.02 -6.66 18.81
CA THR A 60 21.63 -5.40 19.22
C THR A 60 20.67 -4.68 20.18
N GLN A 61 21.17 -3.68 20.90
CA GLN A 61 20.31 -2.82 21.76
C GLN A 61 19.21 -2.08 20.99
N PHE A 62 19.36 -1.95 19.66
CA PHE A 62 18.37 -1.23 18.80
C PHE A 62 17.25 -2.12 18.30
N ASN A 63 17.31 -3.43 18.49
CA ASN A 63 16.27 -4.35 18.00
C ASN A 63 14.89 -4.02 18.55
N GLY A 64 14.80 -3.67 19.83
CA GLY A 64 13.53 -3.27 20.46
C GLY A 64 12.92 -2.03 19.81
N ILE A 65 13.74 -1.02 19.55
CA ILE A 65 13.31 0.23 18.87
C ILE A 65 12.84 -0.08 17.46
N LEU A 66 13.58 -0.91 16.73
CA LEU A 66 13.22 -1.31 15.36
C LEU A 66 11.87 -2.04 15.30
N VAL A 67 11.64 -2.95 16.26
CA VAL A 67 10.35 -3.67 16.37
C VAL A 67 9.21 -2.69 16.65
N VAL A 68 9.37 -1.82 17.65
CA VAL A 68 8.33 -0.85 18.03
C VAL A 68 8.02 0.09 16.88
N ALA A 69 9.05 0.68 16.26
CA ALA A 69 8.89 1.55 15.10
C ALA A 69 8.21 0.81 13.93
N GLY A 70 8.62 -0.44 13.67
CA GLY A 70 8.03 -1.27 12.63
C GLY A 70 6.55 -1.55 12.88
N VAL A 71 6.17 -1.91 14.10
CA VAL A 71 4.77 -2.13 14.49
C VAL A 71 3.94 -0.85 14.34
N LEU A 72 4.47 0.29 14.81
CA LEU A 72 3.77 1.58 14.64
C LEU A 72 3.56 1.93 13.16
N MET A 73 4.59 1.79 12.33
CA MET A 73 4.48 2.00 10.87
C MET A 73 3.44 1.06 10.25
N TYR A 74 3.45 -0.21 10.67
CA TYR A 74 2.49 -1.20 10.19
C TYR A 74 1.05 -0.82 10.54
N ILE A 75 0.79 -0.44 11.80
CA ILE A 75 -0.55 -0.03 12.26
C ILE A 75 -1.02 1.22 11.53
N VAL A 76 -0.17 2.25 11.43
CA VAL A 76 -0.50 3.49 10.71
C VAL A 76 -0.81 3.19 9.24
N GLY A 77 0.02 2.37 8.58
CA GLY A 77 -0.20 1.94 7.21
C GLY A 77 -1.52 1.18 7.04
N PHE A 78 -1.82 0.27 7.97
CA PHE A 78 -3.04 -0.52 7.98
C PHE A 78 -4.30 0.37 8.09
N VAL A 79 -4.32 1.26 9.10
CA VAL A 79 -5.43 2.19 9.32
C VAL A 79 -5.60 3.14 8.14
N LEU A 80 -4.50 3.72 7.64
CA LEU A 80 -4.53 4.65 6.51
C LEU A 80 -5.03 3.98 5.23
N ALA A 81 -4.68 2.71 4.99
CA ALA A 81 -5.17 1.95 3.85
C ALA A 81 -6.69 1.77 3.88
N PHE A 82 -7.23 1.32 5.03
CA PHE A 82 -8.68 1.16 5.18
C PHE A 82 -9.42 2.49 5.13
N TRP A 83 -8.91 3.53 5.78
CA TRP A 83 -9.51 4.86 5.73
C TRP A 83 -9.54 5.41 4.31
N SER A 84 -8.42 5.32 3.58
CA SER A 84 -8.38 5.74 2.17
C SER A 84 -9.37 4.97 1.31
N ARG A 85 -9.45 3.65 1.52
CA ARG A 85 -10.38 2.78 0.80
C ARG A 85 -11.85 3.13 1.08
N SER A 86 -12.21 3.39 2.33
CA SER A 86 -13.58 3.72 2.71
C SER A 86 -14.05 5.05 2.09
N VAL A 87 -13.16 6.06 2.06
CA VAL A 87 -13.46 7.37 1.46
C VAL A 87 -13.61 7.28 -0.06
N MET A 88 -12.83 6.45 -0.74
CA MET A 88 -12.97 6.24 -2.19
C MET A 88 -14.26 5.52 -2.58
N SER A 89 -14.78 4.63 -1.73
CA SER A 89 -16.05 3.92 -1.96
C SER A 89 -16.19 3.41 -3.40
N LYS A 90 -17.23 3.87 -4.13
CA LYS A 90 -17.52 3.49 -5.53
C LYS A 90 -16.53 4.07 -6.55
N SER A 91 -15.76 5.09 -6.18
CA SER A 91 -14.71 5.69 -7.05
C SER A 91 -13.40 4.89 -7.05
N TRP A 92 -13.40 3.72 -6.41
CA TRP A 92 -12.23 2.86 -6.30
C TRP A 92 -11.78 2.30 -7.65
N GLY A 93 -10.49 2.42 -7.94
CA GLY A 93 -9.77 1.69 -8.98
C GLY A 93 -8.57 0.96 -8.36
N VAL A 94 -8.10 -0.12 -8.98
CA VAL A 94 -6.91 -0.84 -8.48
C VAL A 94 -5.68 0.05 -8.61
N PRO A 95 -4.90 0.26 -7.54
CA PRO A 95 -3.64 0.98 -7.62
C PRO A 95 -2.74 0.39 -8.71
N GLY A 96 -2.30 1.22 -9.66
CA GLY A 96 -1.45 0.80 -10.78
C GLY A 96 -2.18 0.19 -11.98
N VAL A 97 -3.48 -0.07 -11.89
CA VAL A 97 -4.31 -0.51 -13.03
C VAL A 97 -5.22 0.65 -13.44
N HIS A 98 -4.85 1.33 -14.52
CA HIS A 98 -5.52 2.55 -14.97
C HIS A 98 -6.81 2.25 -15.73
N ASN A 99 -7.92 2.12 -15.02
CA ASN A 99 -9.23 2.05 -15.65
C ASN A 99 -9.87 3.43 -15.72
N LYS A 100 -9.79 4.05 -16.89
CA LYS A 100 -10.23 5.43 -17.17
C LYS A 100 -11.73 5.67 -16.96
N THR A 101 -12.54 4.62 -16.80
CA THR A 101 -13.99 4.72 -16.87
C THR A 101 -14.70 4.76 -15.52
N LYS A 102 -13.99 4.57 -14.39
CA LYS A 102 -14.64 4.37 -13.07
C LYS A 102 -14.64 5.57 -12.14
N GLN A 103 -13.79 6.56 -12.34
CA GLN A 103 -13.78 7.74 -11.47
C GLN A 103 -14.78 8.78 -11.97
N SER A 104 -15.99 8.76 -11.41
CA SER A 104 -17.03 9.74 -11.71
C SER A 104 -16.87 11.06 -10.93
N LYS A 105 -16.05 11.08 -9.86
CA LYS A 105 -15.83 12.22 -8.98
C LYS A 105 -14.41 12.24 -8.44
N LEU A 106 -13.80 13.41 -8.38
CA LEU A 106 -12.52 13.61 -7.72
C LEU A 106 -12.70 13.51 -6.19
N VAL A 107 -11.95 12.60 -5.56
CA VAL A 107 -11.96 12.43 -4.10
C VAL A 107 -10.87 13.30 -3.50
N THR A 108 -11.27 14.27 -2.65
CA THR A 108 -10.38 15.25 -2.01
C THR A 108 -10.54 15.32 -0.50
N THR A 109 -11.36 14.42 0.09
CA THR A 109 -11.71 14.40 1.51
C THR A 109 -10.99 13.27 2.27
N GLY A 110 -11.04 13.31 3.60
CA GLY A 110 -10.37 12.32 4.44
C GLY A 110 -8.86 12.32 4.21
N PRO A 111 -8.21 11.15 4.01
CA PRO A 111 -6.77 11.09 3.76
C PRO A 111 -6.32 11.85 2.51
N PHE A 112 -7.22 12.03 1.55
CA PHE A 112 -6.96 12.79 0.32
C PHE A 112 -6.93 14.31 0.54
N SER A 113 -7.27 14.80 1.73
CA SER A 113 -7.14 16.24 2.08
C SER A 113 -5.70 16.63 2.43
N PHE A 114 -4.84 15.68 2.82
CA PHE A 114 -3.45 15.93 3.19
C PHE A 114 -2.41 15.16 2.36
N SER A 115 -2.84 14.18 1.57
CA SER A 115 -2.00 13.50 0.59
C SER A 115 -2.83 13.18 -0.65
N ARG A 116 -2.26 13.41 -1.84
CA ARG A 116 -2.94 13.01 -3.09
C ARG A 116 -2.91 11.50 -3.35
N ASN A 117 -1.98 10.81 -2.70
CA ASN A 117 -1.72 9.39 -2.91
C ASN A 117 -1.63 8.61 -1.59
N PRO A 118 -2.62 8.73 -0.67
CA PRO A 118 -2.54 8.17 0.67
C PRO A 118 -2.46 6.63 0.68
N ILE A 119 -3.01 5.96 -0.33
CA ILE A 119 -2.97 4.50 -0.46
C ILE A 119 -1.55 3.99 -0.72
N TYR A 120 -0.80 4.66 -1.58
CA TYR A 120 0.60 4.29 -1.83
C TYR A 120 1.48 4.51 -0.60
N VAL A 121 1.22 5.59 0.16
CA VAL A 121 1.87 5.82 1.45
C VAL A 121 1.50 4.71 2.44
N ALA A 122 0.23 4.37 2.54
CA ALA A 122 -0.28 3.33 3.43
C ALA A 122 0.40 1.98 3.18
N PHE A 123 0.46 1.53 1.92
CA PHE A 123 1.12 0.27 1.58
C PHE A 123 2.63 0.32 1.78
N THR A 124 3.27 1.47 1.51
CA THR A 124 4.69 1.64 1.81
C THR A 124 4.95 1.47 3.30
N LEU A 125 4.22 2.19 4.16
CA LEU A 125 4.33 2.06 5.62
C LEU A 125 4.03 0.65 6.09
N LEU A 126 2.98 0.02 5.57
CA LEU A 126 2.57 -1.33 5.93
C LEU A 126 3.69 -2.35 5.66
N TYR A 127 4.28 -2.33 4.47
CA TYR A 127 5.29 -3.31 4.08
C TYR A 127 6.66 -3.06 4.71
N PHE A 128 7.09 -1.79 4.81
CA PHE A 128 8.33 -1.48 5.53
C PHE A 128 8.17 -1.74 7.02
N GLY A 129 7.03 -1.35 7.60
CA GLY A 129 6.70 -1.62 8.99
C GLY A 129 6.69 -3.12 9.31
N TYR A 130 6.07 -3.93 8.44
CA TYR A 130 6.11 -5.39 8.56
C TYR A 130 7.55 -5.91 8.59
N ALA A 131 8.36 -5.56 7.60
CA ALA A 131 9.73 -6.05 7.48
C ALA A 131 10.61 -5.64 8.67
N ALA A 132 10.45 -4.39 9.16
CA ALA A 132 11.14 -3.91 10.34
C ALA A 132 10.69 -4.62 11.62
N ALA A 133 9.38 -4.81 11.82
CA ALA A 133 8.81 -5.46 13.00
C ALA A 133 9.23 -6.93 13.14
N ILE A 134 9.36 -7.65 12.02
CA ILE A 134 9.86 -9.04 12.02
C ILE A 134 11.40 -9.12 11.96
N GLN A 135 12.07 -7.97 11.96
CA GLN A 135 13.53 -7.87 11.90
C GLN A 135 14.16 -8.59 10.70
N SER A 136 13.51 -8.53 9.55
CA SER A 136 14.02 -9.14 8.33
C SER A 136 15.00 -8.22 7.62
N TRP A 137 16.25 -8.67 7.43
CA TRP A 137 17.25 -7.92 6.64
C TRP A 137 16.82 -7.77 5.17
N LEU A 138 15.90 -8.59 4.69
CA LEU A 138 15.31 -8.47 3.36
C LEU A 138 14.35 -7.26 3.23
N ILE A 139 14.32 -6.35 4.20
CA ILE A 139 13.61 -5.06 4.08
C ILE A 139 14.02 -4.30 2.80
N ILE A 140 15.25 -4.50 2.33
CA ILE A 140 15.77 -3.93 1.10
C ILE A 140 14.93 -4.29 -0.13
N LEU A 141 14.29 -5.47 -0.14
CA LEU A 141 13.39 -5.90 -1.22
C LEU A 141 12.11 -5.03 -1.32
N ARG A 142 11.85 -4.19 -0.32
CA ARG A 142 10.72 -3.25 -0.35
C ARG A 142 11.04 -1.96 -1.11
N ILE A 143 12.33 -1.66 -1.36
CA ILE A 143 12.74 -0.47 -2.12
C ILE A 143 12.22 -0.50 -3.56
N PRO A 144 12.38 -1.57 -4.36
CA PRO A 144 11.78 -1.66 -5.68
C PRO A 144 10.25 -1.48 -5.69
N LEU A 145 9.57 -2.00 -4.65
CA LEU A 145 8.13 -1.83 -4.50
C LEU A 145 7.74 -0.38 -4.22
N ALA A 146 8.48 0.32 -3.36
CA ALA A 146 8.27 1.75 -3.10
C ALA A 146 8.50 2.60 -4.36
N ILE A 147 9.52 2.28 -5.15
CA ILE A 147 9.76 2.92 -6.45
C ILE A 147 8.60 2.66 -7.42
N TYR A 148 8.08 1.43 -7.43
CA TYR A 148 6.91 1.09 -8.24
C TYR A 148 5.67 1.90 -7.81
N PHE A 149 5.41 2.04 -6.52
CA PHE A 149 4.31 2.87 -5.99
C PHE A 149 4.49 4.34 -6.35
N TYR A 150 5.71 4.88 -6.21
CA TYR A 150 6.01 6.25 -6.63
C TYR A 150 5.70 6.48 -8.12
N LYS A 151 6.20 5.59 -9.00
CA LYS A 151 5.95 5.68 -10.45
C LYS A 151 4.46 5.51 -10.78
N SER A 152 3.76 4.66 -10.04
CA SER A 152 2.31 4.45 -10.22
C SER A 152 1.51 5.69 -9.81
N ALA A 153 1.86 6.32 -8.68
CA ALA A 153 1.26 7.58 -8.24
C ALA A 153 1.45 8.69 -9.28
N VAL A 154 2.66 8.84 -9.81
CA VAL A 154 2.94 9.84 -10.87
C VAL A 154 2.08 9.60 -12.12
N ARG A 155 1.96 8.35 -12.57
CA ARG A 155 1.13 8.01 -13.73
C ARG A 155 -0.36 8.25 -13.48
N GLU A 156 -0.82 7.93 -12.27
CA GLU A 156 -2.22 8.14 -11.87
C GLU A 156 -2.55 9.63 -11.83
N GLU A 157 -1.66 10.47 -11.29
CA GLU A 157 -1.83 11.93 -11.28
C GLU A 157 -1.98 12.52 -12.69
N VAL A 158 -1.20 12.04 -13.66
CA VAL A 158 -1.32 12.46 -15.06
C VAL A 158 -2.69 12.09 -15.64
N ASN A 159 -3.21 10.90 -15.30
CA ASN A 159 -4.52 10.47 -15.75
C ASN A 159 -5.65 11.27 -15.09
N LEU A 160 -5.54 11.54 -13.78
CA LEU A 160 -6.50 12.36 -13.05
C LEU A 160 -6.56 13.79 -13.59
N GLU A 161 -5.42 14.36 -13.96
CA GLU A 161 -5.35 15.68 -14.57
C GLU A 161 -6.03 15.72 -15.95
N LYS A 162 -5.94 14.63 -16.73
CA LYS A 162 -6.65 14.50 -18.02
C LYS A 162 -8.17 14.35 -17.84
N ILE A 163 -8.61 13.67 -16.78
CA ILE A 163 -10.03 13.40 -16.52
C ILE A 163 -10.72 14.62 -15.90
N PHE A 164 -10.12 15.23 -14.87
CA PHE A 164 -10.72 16.28 -14.05
C PHE A 164 -10.22 17.70 -14.40
N GLY A 165 -9.21 17.83 -15.26
CA GLY A 165 -8.73 19.11 -15.78
C GLY A 165 -8.43 20.14 -14.68
N LYS A 166 -9.09 21.31 -14.76
CA LYS A 166 -8.88 22.44 -13.84
C LYS A 166 -9.16 22.10 -12.38
N GLU A 167 -10.11 21.20 -12.11
CA GLU A 167 -10.43 20.78 -10.75
C GLU A 167 -9.23 20.04 -10.10
N TYR A 168 -8.62 19.12 -10.84
CA TYR A 168 -7.43 18.42 -10.36
C TYR A 168 -6.23 19.35 -10.20
N VAL A 169 -6.01 20.28 -11.14
CA VAL A 169 -4.93 21.28 -11.03
C VAL A 169 -5.08 22.14 -9.77
N SER A 170 -6.30 22.57 -9.44
CA SER A 170 -6.57 23.30 -8.21
C SER A 170 -6.31 22.47 -6.95
N TYR A 171 -6.71 21.20 -6.94
CA TYR A 171 -6.42 20.25 -5.88
C TYR A 171 -4.91 20.02 -5.70
N LYS A 172 -4.17 19.80 -6.78
CA LYS A 172 -2.72 19.60 -6.82
C LYS A 172 -1.91 20.77 -6.24
N LYS A 173 -2.42 22.00 -6.32
CA LYS A 173 -1.79 23.18 -5.73
C LYS A 173 -1.92 23.22 -4.20
N ARG A 174 -2.95 22.60 -3.63
CA ARG A 174 -3.27 22.66 -2.19
C ARG A 174 -2.77 21.46 -1.42
N VAL A 175 -2.67 20.31 -2.06
CA VAL A 175 -2.37 19.04 -1.41
C VAL A 175 -1.08 18.45 -2.00
N PRO A 176 -0.08 18.08 -1.19
CA PRO A 176 1.16 17.46 -1.66
C PRO A 176 0.91 16.06 -2.23
N ARG A 177 1.90 15.54 -2.99
CA ARG A 177 1.82 14.19 -3.56
C ARG A 177 1.76 13.12 -2.47
N PHE A 178 2.57 13.26 -1.44
CA PHE A 178 2.59 12.34 -0.31
C PHE A 178 2.32 13.07 1.00
N PHE A 179 3.32 13.64 1.64
CA PHE A 179 3.18 14.48 2.85
C PHE A 179 4.09 15.69 2.74
#